data_7c09dd9d7ba70c95981f522bb94ac02e
#
_entry.id   7c09dd9d7ba70c95981f522bb94ac02e
#
_cell.length_a   1.000
_cell.length_b   1.000
_cell.length_c   1.000
_cell.angle_alpha   90.00
_cell.angle_beta   90.00
_cell.angle_gamma   90.00
#
_symmetry.space_group_name_H-M   'P 1'
#
loop_
_entity.id
_entity.type
_entity.pdbx_description
1 polymer ?
#
loop_
_entity_poly.entity_id
_entity_poly.type
_entity_poly.pdbx_seq_one_letter_code
_entity_poly.pdbx_strand_id
1 'polypeptide(L)'
;MGEPLEADYITRQLNYLQSACAQYIHCEAAFYPEGPQPFEQAPEIYQELLQQRSENVALKSGVLLGRPAEKAPEVFRIPQIGAWQKLLQAGCAQAMEQEACQLLDKLTVNNQLNSQTLRYFYQDFMQMLFSFPEKKRQDDMFREPEALELYRNGMKTVPDMKALVHYVASVWDSETEESSQSTVEIIMAYIAEHLENELRREELAEAVHLNPDYMARLFKKETGMNLKDYIIQQKMQEAQSLLCTTNLPISLIAAKVGYTNFGHFSTSYKKFYHKTPQEERSAAL
;
A
#
# COMPACT_ATOMS: atom_id res chain seq x y z
N MET A 1 46.00 11.21 -42.49
CA MET A 1 45.67 11.61 -41.11
C MET A 1 44.43 12.46 -41.23
N GLY A 2 43.26 11.94 -40.79
CA GLY A 2 42.02 12.72 -40.76
C GLY A 2 42.11 13.76 -39.63
N GLU A 3 41.53 14.94 -39.88
CA GLU A 3 41.38 15.96 -38.86
C GLU A 3 40.56 15.38 -37.69
N PRO A 4 40.89 15.68 -36.42
CA PRO A 4 40.10 15.23 -35.29
C PRO A 4 38.69 15.80 -35.44
N LEU A 5 37.68 14.92 -35.44
CA LEU A 5 36.30 15.31 -35.44
C LEU A 5 36.04 16.19 -34.20
N GLU A 6 35.55 17.41 -34.43
CA GLU A 6 35.22 18.32 -33.32
C GLU A 6 34.12 17.69 -32.45
N ALA A 7 34.28 17.79 -31.13
CA ALA A 7 33.32 17.22 -30.16
C ALA A 7 31.87 17.71 -30.39
N ASP A 8 31.73 18.95 -30.84
CA ASP A 8 30.44 19.54 -31.19
C ASP A 8 29.80 18.91 -32.44
N TYR A 9 30.61 18.43 -33.39
CA TYR A 9 30.11 17.71 -34.55
C TYR A 9 29.54 16.35 -34.14
N ILE A 10 30.29 15.59 -33.33
CA ILE A 10 29.86 14.29 -32.82
C ILE A 10 28.58 14.43 -32.03
N THR A 11 28.50 15.40 -31.12
CA THR A 11 27.32 15.67 -30.29
C THR A 11 26.08 15.98 -31.15
N ARG A 12 26.26 16.78 -32.22
CA ARG A 12 25.17 17.08 -33.18
C ARG A 12 24.69 15.81 -33.90
N GLN A 13 25.60 14.96 -34.37
CA GLN A 13 25.23 13.72 -35.07
C GLN A 13 24.50 12.75 -34.13
N LEU A 14 24.94 12.63 -32.87
CA LEU A 14 24.29 11.79 -31.88
C LEU A 14 22.89 12.31 -31.49
N ASN A 15 22.69 13.61 -31.38
CA ASN A 15 21.36 14.20 -31.16
C ASN A 15 20.42 13.95 -32.35
N TYR A 16 20.95 14.04 -33.60
CA TYR A 16 20.17 13.66 -34.78
C TYR A 16 19.80 12.19 -34.79
N LEU A 17 20.74 11.30 -34.44
CA LEU A 17 20.50 9.87 -34.32
C LEU A 17 19.47 9.54 -33.22
N GLN A 18 19.54 10.22 -32.06
CA GLN A 18 18.54 10.09 -31.01
C GLN A 18 17.14 10.46 -31.51
N SER A 19 17.02 11.58 -32.19
CA SER A 19 15.75 12.01 -32.77
C SER A 19 15.20 11.02 -33.79
N ALA A 20 16.09 10.44 -34.61
CA ALA A 20 15.73 9.41 -35.59
C ALA A 20 15.30 8.10 -34.87
N CYS A 21 15.97 7.68 -33.81
CA CYS A 21 15.58 6.52 -33.00
C CYS A 21 14.17 6.71 -32.42
N ALA A 22 13.88 7.86 -31.85
CA ALA A 22 12.56 8.16 -31.30
C ALA A 22 11.47 8.18 -32.38
N GLN A 23 11.76 8.81 -33.54
CA GLN A 23 10.78 9.02 -34.59
C GLN A 23 10.49 7.76 -35.44
N TYR A 24 11.52 7.00 -35.81
CA TYR A 24 11.38 5.89 -36.75
C TYR A 24 11.40 4.51 -36.14
N ILE A 25 12.07 4.34 -34.98
CA ILE A 25 12.23 3.05 -34.31
C ILE A 25 11.38 3.01 -33.04
N HIS A 26 10.84 4.15 -32.60
CA HIS A 26 10.07 4.30 -31.36
C HIS A 26 10.83 3.81 -30.12
N CYS A 27 12.14 4.07 -30.09
CA CYS A 27 12.98 3.76 -28.93
C CYS A 27 13.71 4.99 -28.42
N GLU A 28 13.94 5.02 -27.12
CA GLU A 28 14.80 5.99 -26.46
C GLU A 28 16.23 5.46 -26.42
N ALA A 29 17.20 6.30 -26.76
CA ALA A 29 18.60 5.95 -26.80
C ALA A 29 19.43 6.87 -25.90
N ALA A 30 20.38 6.30 -25.19
CA ALA A 30 21.40 7.04 -24.43
C ALA A 30 22.78 6.82 -25.08
N PHE A 31 23.50 7.90 -25.31
CA PHE A 31 24.83 7.89 -25.92
C PHE A 31 25.84 8.42 -24.91
N TYR A 32 26.94 7.72 -24.77
CA TYR A 32 28.04 8.05 -23.87
C TYR A 32 29.29 8.34 -24.70
N PRO A 33 29.39 9.51 -25.34
CA PRO A 33 30.56 9.84 -26.13
C PRO A 33 31.77 10.19 -25.26
N GLU A 34 32.94 9.72 -25.70
CA GLU A 34 34.21 10.11 -25.11
C GLU A 34 35.06 10.79 -26.20
N GLY A 35 35.94 11.70 -25.80
CA GLY A 35 36.81 12.37 -26.73
C GLY A 35 37.84 11.44 -27.37
N PRO A 36 38.56 11.90 -28.44
CA PRO A 36 39.62 11.10 -29.09
C PRO A 36 40.74 10.80 -28.08
N GLN A 37 41.06 9.52 -27.93
CA GLN A 37 42.05 9.01 -27.00
C GLN A 37 43.04 8.06 -27.69
N PRO A 38 44.24 7.87 -27.16
CA PRO A 38 45.18 6.87 -27.66
C PRO A 38 44.56 5.45 -27.61
N PHE A 39 44.85 4.66 -28.62
CA PHE A 39 44.30 3.30 -28.75
C PHE A 39 44.66 2.41 -27.55
N GLU A 40 45.83 2.63 -26.95
CA GLU A 40 46.31 1.89 -25.78
C GLU A 40 45.38 2.06 -24.57
N GLN A 41 44.65 3.17 -24.48
CA GLN A 41 43.70 3.48 -23.39
C GLN A 41 42.28 2.95 -23.67
N ALA A 42 42.01 2.38 -24.83
CA ALA A 42 40.69 1.92 -25.20
C ALA A 42 40.04 0.92 -24.20
N PRO A 43 40.79 -0.04 -23.59
CA PRO A 43 40.23 -0.94 -22.60
C PRO A 43 39.78 -0.22 -21.33
N GLU A 44 40.53 0.75 -20.86
CA GLU A 44 40.23 1.54 -19.64
C GLU A 44 38.99 2.42 -19.89
N ILE A 45 38.99 3.13 -21.02
CA ILE A 45 37.85 3.96 -21.43
C ILE A 45 36.57 3.13 -21.57
N TYR A 46 36.66 1.94 -22.15
CA TYR A 46 35.50 1.06 -22.26
C TYR A 46 34.91 0.68 -20.89
N GLN A 47 35.77 0.40 -19.90
CA GLN A 47 35.31 0.14 -18.53
C GLN A 47 34.65 1.37 -17.89
N GLU A 48 35.21 2.57 -18.12
CA GLU A 48 34.63 3.82 -17.66
C GLU A 48 33.24 4.07 -18.28
N LEU A 49 33.07 3.83 -19.58
CA LEU A 49 31.78 3.95 -20.28
C LEU A 49 30.75 2.93 -19.77
N LEU A 50 31.17 1.69 -19.46
CA LEU A 50 30.31 0.70 -18.84
C LEU A 50 29.86 1.15 -17.44
N GLN A 51 30.75 1.76 -16.67
CA GLN A 51 30.41 2.33 -15.37
C GLN A 51 29.43 3.49 -15.52
N GLN A 52 29.66 4.46 -16.41
CA GLN A 52 28.72 5.54 -16.70
C GLN A 52 27.34 5.01 -17.08
N ARG A 53 27.27 3.98 -17.91
CA ARG A 53 26.03 3.31 -18.26
C ARG A 53 25.34 2.71 -17.04
N SER A 54 26.09 2.08 -16.14
CA SER A 54 25.54 1.48 -14.91
C SER A 54 25.05 2.52 -13.90
N GLU A 55 25.61 3.74 -13.94
CA GLU A 55 25.16 4.86 -13.10
C GLU A 55 23.87 5.55 -13.64
N ASN A 56 23.51 5.31 -14.89
CA ASN A 56 22.27 5.83 -15.46
C ASN A 56 21.04 5.00 -15.03
N VAL A 57 20.86 4.85 -13.74
CA VAL A 57 19.74 4.09 -13.16
C VAL A 57 18.38 4.71 -13.44
N ALA A 58 18.34 6.00 -13.75
CA ALA A 58 17.12 6.72 -14.15
C ALA A 58 16.75 6.50 -15.63
N LEU A 59 17.55 5.75 -16.40
CA LEU A 59 17.40 5.51 -17.82
C LEU A 59 17.23 6.80 -18.64
N LYS A 60 17.99 7.85 -18.28
CA LYS A 60 17.97 9.11 -19.04
C LYS A 60 18.42 8.85 -20.46
N SER A 61 17.63 9.30 -21.42
CA SER A 61 17.95 9.28 -22.84
C SER A 61 18.70 10.54 -23.25
N GLY A 62 19.42 10.49 -24.37
CA GLY A 62 20.14 11.62 -24.93
C GLY A 62 21.64 11.43 -24.97
N VAL A 63 22.34 12.51 -25.28
CA VAL A 63 23.82 12.56 -25.30
C VAL A 63 24.30 12.93 -23.90
N LEU A 64 24.82 11.97 -23.17
CA LEU A 64 25.26 12.10 -21.78
C LEU A 64 26.77 12.38 -21.77
N LEU A 65 27.12 13.66 -21.66
CA LEU A 65 28.49 14.14 -21.62
C LEU A 65 29.00 14.19 -20.18
N GLY A 66 30.21 13.70 -19.96
CA GLY A 66 30.96 13.87 -18.71
C GLY A 66 30.80 12.74 -17.70
N ARG A 67 31.80 12.62 -16.86
CA ARG A 67 31.83 11.65 -15.76
C ARG A 67 30.84 12.07 -14.69
N PRO A 68 30.06 11.13 -14.09
CA PRO A 68 29.35 11.42 -12.88
C PRO A 68 30.37 11.94 -11.84
N ALA A 69 30.03 13.04 -11.19
CA ALA A 69 30.92 13.61 -10.17
C ALA A 69 31.22 12.53 -9.11
N GLU A 70 32.51 12.22 -8.89
CA GLU A 70 32.99 11.39 -7.79
C GLU A 70 32.74 12.08 -6.44
N LYS A 71 31.48 12.26 -6.07
CA LYS A 71 31.14 12.48 -4.68
C LYS A 71 31.02 11.11 -4.05
N ALA A 72 31.96 10.80 -3.12
CA ALA A 72 31.73 9.69 -2.20
C ALA A 72 30.31 9.84 -1.65
N PRO A 73 29.43 8.84 -1.84
CA PRO A 73 28.06 9.02 -1.47
C PRO A 73 27.95 9.15 0.03
N GLU A 74 27.39 10.24 0.49
CA GLU A 74 26.79 10.27 1.82
C GLU A 74 25.82 9.11 1.89
N VAL A 75 25.84 8.37 2.99
CA VAL A 75 24.91 7.24 3.22
C VAL A 75 23.49 7.78 3.09
N PHE A 76 22.83 7.47 1.99
CA PHE A 76 21.45 7.87 1.79
C PHE A 76 20.55 7.05 2.72
N ARG A 77 19.54 7.70 3.30
CA ARG A 77 18.46 7.07 4.06
C ARG A 77 17.14 7.66 3.61
N ILE A 78 16.11 6.83 3.57
CA ILE A 78 14.75 7.29 3.24
C ILE A 78 14.23 8.13 4.43
N PRO A 79 14.03 9.47 4.26
CA PRO A 79 13.64 10.32 5.39
C PRO A 79 12.26 9.97 5.95
N GLN A 80 11.35 9.47 5.09
CA GLN A 80 9.96 9.19 5.42
C GLN A 80 9.70 7.73 5.83
N ILE A 81 10.73 6.90 6.02
CA ILE A 81 10.55 5.45 6.24
C ILE A 81 9.59 5.13 7.39
N GLY A 82 9.64 5.88 8.49
CA GLY A 82 8.72 5.72 9.62
C GLY A 82 7.29 6.16 9.33
N ALA A 83 7.08 7.10 8.42
CA ALA A 83 5.74 7.48 7.95
C ALA A 83 5.17 6.37 7.06
N TRP A 84 5.98 5.79 6.17
CA TRP A 84 5.57 4.68 5.31
C TRP A 84 5.21 3.43 6.10
N GLN A 85 5.95 3.12 7.17
CA GLN A 85 5.57 2.05 8.09
C GLN A 85 4.16 2.26 8.67
N LYS A 86 3.85 3.49 9.10
CA LYS A 86 2.51 3.82 9.63
C LYS A 86 1.42 3.72 8.57
N LEU A 87 1.71 4.13 7.32
CA LEU A 87 0.77 4.00 6.20
C LEU A 87 0.46 2.52 5.93
N LEU A 88 1.47 1.67 5.88
CA LEU A 88 1.28 0.22 5.70
C LEU A 88 0.51 -0.41 6.86
N GLN A 89 0.78 -0.02 8.12
CA GLN A 89 0.03 -0.47 9.29
C GLN A 89 -1.44 -0.02 9.26
N ALA A 90 -1.72 1.12 8.64
CA ALA A 90 -3.06 1.66 8.51
C ALA A 90 -3.83 1.10 7.29
N GLY A 91 -3.24 0.17 6.51
CA GLY A 91 -3.85 -0.33 5.27
C GLY A 91 -3.93 0.71 4.15
N CYS A 92 -3.00 1.65 4.12
CA CYS A 92 -2.92 2.72 3.13
C CYS A 92 -1.69 2.54 2.22
N ALA A 93 -1.52 1.34 1.65
CA ALA A 93 -0.34 1.00 0.86
C ALA A 93 -0.23 1.84 -0.42
N GLN A 94 -1.35 2.21 -1.05
CA GLN A 94 -1.35 3.12 -2.20
C GLN A 94 -0.79 4.52 -1.88
N ALA A 95 -1.06 5.04 -0.67
CA ALA A 95 -0.49 6.32 -0.25
C ALA A 95 1.03 6.21 -0.06
N MET A 96 1.52 5.11 0.51
CA MET A 96 2.95 4.81 0.62
C MET A 96 3.60 4.70 -0.77
N GLU A 97 2.97 4.01 -1.71
CA GLU A 97 3.44 3.89 -3.10
C GLU A 97 3.60 5.27 -3.75
N GLN A 98 2.59 6.13 -3.65
CA GLN A 98 2.63 7.48 -4.21
C GLN A 98 3.79 8.30 -3.64
N GLU A 99 4.00 8.28 -2.33
CA GLU A 99 5.11 8.99 -1.67
C GLU A 99 6.48 8.43 -2.09
N ALA A 100 6.61 7.10 -2.19
CA ALA A 100 7.85 6.45 -2.60
C ALA A 100 8.20 6.79 -4.06
N CYS A 101 7.24 6.72 -4.96
CA CYS A 101 7.43 7.10 -6.36
C CYS A 101 7.78 8.59 -6.51
N GLN A 102 7.11 9.48 -5.77
CA GLN A 102 7.42 10.90 -5.77
C GLN A 102 8.85 11.20 -5.26
N LEU A 103 9.31 10.47 -4.24
CA LEU A 103 10.68 10.61 -3.74
C LEU A 103 11.70 10.18 -4.80
N LEU A 104 11.49 9.05 -5.48
CA LEU A 104 12.36 8.60 -6.57
C LEU A 104 12.40 9.62 -7.72
N ASP A 105 11.26 10.21 -8.07
CA ASP A 105 11.20 11.27 -9.09
C ASP A 105 11.96 12.53 -8.67
N LYS A 106 11.80 12.98 -7.45
CA LYS A 106 12.55 14.12 -6.90
C LYS A 106 14.06 13.89 -6.91
N LEU A 107 14.50 12.70 -6.50
CA LEU A 107 15.93 12.35 -6.53
C LEU A 107 16.47 12.33 -7.95
N THR A 108 15.66 11.86 -8.92
CA THR A 108 16.02 11.85 -10.34
C THR A 108 16.16 13.26 -10.91
N VAL A 109 15.19 14.14 -10.64
CA VAL A 109 15.19 15.54 -11.12
C VAL A 109 16.36 16.33 -10.52
N ASN A 110 16.65 16.11 -9.24
CA ASN A 110 17.74 16.78 -8.54
C ASN A 110 19.14 16.23 -8.85
N ASN A 111 19.27 15.25 -9.76
CA ASN A 111 20.53 14.54 -10.03
C ASN A 111 21.20 13.94 -8.78
N GLN A 112 20.40 13.55 -7.78
CA GLN A 112 20.88 12.93 -6.55
C GLN A 112 20.80 11.38 -6.61
N LEU A 113 20.25 10.84 -7.69
CA LEU A 113 20.07 9.42 -7.88
C LEU A 113 21.17 8.82 -8.76
N ASN A 114 21.93 7.92 -8.18
CA ASN A 114 22.92 7.08 -8.84
C ASN A 114 22.71 5.61 -8.41
N SER A 115 23.51 4.69 -8.91
CA SER A 115 23.41 3.26 -8.60
C SER A 115 23.49 2.97 -7.10
N GLN A 116 24.30 3.71 -6.37
CA GLN A 116 24.49 3.52 -4.94
C GLN A 116 23.32 4.09 -4.13
N THR A 117 22.82 5.28 -4.47
CA THR A 117 21.62 5.87 -3.83
C THR A 117 20.41 4.97 -4.04
N LEU A 118 20.22 4.41 -5.25
CA LEU A 118 19.14 3.47 -5.54
C LEU A 118 19.27 2.19 -4.72
N ARG A 119 20.49 1.69 -4.53
CA ARG A 119 20.77 0.52 -3.69
C ARG A 119 20.44 0.78 -2.22
N TYR A 120 20.80 1.94 -1.68
CA TYR A 120 20.43 2.31 -0.31
C TYR A 120 18.90 2.47 -0.16
N PHE A 121 18.24 3.09 -1.14
CA PHE A 121 16.78 3.16 -1.16
C PHE A 121 16.15 1.76 -1.12
N TYR A 122 16.60 0.87 -1.98
CA TYR A 122 16.14 -0.52 -1.99
C TYR A 122 16.37 -1.22 -0.65
N GLN A 123 17.55 -1.07 -0.05
CA GLN A 123 17.87 -1.69 1.24
C GLN A 123 16.97 -1.18 2.37
N ASP A 124 16.79 0.14 2.48
CA ASP A 124 15.92 0.73 3.49
C ASP A 124 14.46 0.29 3.29
N PHE A 125 13.99 0.27 2.04
CA PHE A 125 12.64 -0.19 1.70
C PHE A 125 12.43 -1.66 2.08
N MET A 126 13.36 -2.54 1.72
CA MET A 126 13.29 -3.95 2.08
C MET A 126 13.38 -4.16 3.59
N GLN A 127 14.27 -3.46 4.28
CA GLN A 127 14.37 -3.52 5.73
C GLN A 127 13.06 -3.10 6.41
N MET A 128 12.39 -2.08 5.89
CA MET A 128 11.07 -1.67 6.35
C MET A 128 10.06 -2.82 6.21
N LEU A 129 9.97 -3.46 5.05
CA LEU A 129 9.04 -4.57 4.82
C LEU A 129 9.31 -5.74 5.77
N PHE A 130 10.57 -6.12 5.97
CA PHE A 130 10.96 -7.19 6.88
C PHE A 130 10.81 -6.84 8.36
N SER A 131 10.58 -5.58 8.72
CA SER A 131 10.35 -5.17 10.11
C SER A 131 8.94 -5.50 10.63
N PHE A 132 8.02 -5.86 9.74
CA PHE A 132 6.66 -6.27 10.13
C PHE A 132 6.66 -7.71 10.66
N PRO A 133 6.03 -7.99 11.81
CA PRO A 133 6.10 -9.29 12.49
C PRO A 133 5.29 -10.41 11.82
N GLU A 134 4.45 -10.10 10.86
CA GLU A 134 3.58 -11.07 10.21
C GLU A 134 4.33 -11.90 9.15
N LYS A 135 4.86 -13.05 9.58
CA LYS A 135 5.55 -14.01 8.68
C LYS A 135 4.73 -14.43 7.46
N LYS A 136 3.40 -14.51 7.58
CA LYS A 136 2.52 -14.96 6.50
C LYS A 136 2.60 -14.02 5.29
N ARG A 137 2.61 -12.71 5.51
CA ARG A 137 2.77 -11.70 4.45
C ARG A 137 4.12 -11.82 3.73
N GLN A 138 5.19 -12.09 4.48
CA GLN A 138 6.53 -12.24 3.88
C GLN A 138 6.62 -13.48 3.00
N ASP A 139 6.05 -14.61 3.44
CA ASP A 139 6.08 -15.86 2.69
C ASP A 139 5.28 -15.77 1.38
N ASP A 140 4.14 -15.09 1.37
CA ASP A 140 3.27 -14.95 0.20
C ASP A 140 3.85 -13.93 -0.81
N MET A 141 4.43 -12.83 -0.35
CA MET A 141 5.11 -11.84 -1.21
C MET A 141 6.27 -12.42 -2.03
N PHE A 142 6.89 -13.54 -1.58
CA PHE A 142 8.03 -14.17 -2.27
C PHE A 142 7.67 -15.46 -3.02
N ARG A 143 6.41 -15.89 -3.01
CA ARG A 143 5.98 -17.15 -3.63
C ARG A 143 5.93 -17.09 -5.16
N GLU A 144 5.49 -15.97 -5.71
CA GLU A 144 5.31 -15.84 -7.14
C GLU A 144 6.66 -15.67 -7.86
N PRO A 145 6.93 -16.41 -8.96
CA PRO A 145 8.16 -16.26 -9.73
C PRO A 145 8.38 -14.82 -10.24
N GLU A 146 7.29 -14.12 -10.58
CA GLU A 146 7.30 -12.73 -11.03
C GLU A 146 7.76 -11.79 -9.90
N ALA A 147 7.33 -12.04 -8.68
CA ALA A 147 7.78 -11.29 -7.51
C ALA A 147 9.29 -11.39 -7.31
N LEU A 148 9.84 -12.61 -7.41
CA LEU A 148 11.29 -12.82 -7.28
C LEU A 148 12.09 -12.03 -8.32
N GLU A 149 11.55 -11.88 -9.52
CA GLU A 149 12.18 -11.10 -10.58
C GLU A 149 12.16 -9.62 -10.28
N LEU A 150 11.04 -9.08 -9.78
CA LEU A 150 10.94 -7.69 -9.30
C LEU A 150 11.93 -7.40 -8.17
N TYR A 151 12.06 -8.29 -7.19
CA TYR A 151 13.03 -8.16 -6.11
C TYR A 151 14.48 -8.13 -6.62
N ARG A 152 14.84 -9.03 -7.56
CA ARG A 152 16.17 -9.06 -8.15
C ARG A 152 16.52 -7.82 -8.96
N ASN A 153 15.52 -7.22 -9.59
CA ASN A 153 15.69 -6.10 -10.49
C ASN A 153 15.54 -4.75 -9.80
N GLY A 154 14.84 -4.67 -8.67
CA GLY A 154 14.47 -3.41 -8.00
C GLY A 154 15.63 -2.46 -7.69
N MET A 155 16.87 -2.96 -7.60
CA MET A 155 18.06 -2.14 -7.41
C MET A 155 18.78 -1.75 -8.72
N LYS A 156 18.28 -2.17 -9.90
CA LYS A 156 18.97 -1.94 -11.18
C LYS A 156 18.61 -0.59 -11.78
N THR A 157 17.31 -0.31 -11.86
CA THR A 157 16.81 0.94 -12.45
C THR A 157 15.67 1.53 -11.63
N VAL A 158 15.39 2.82 -11.84
CA VAL A 158 14.25 3.50 -11.19
C VAL A 158 12.90 2.91 -11.60
N PRO A 159 12.65 2.61 -12.89
CA PRO A 159 11.44 1.89 -13.29
C PRO A 159 11.27 0.54 -12.57
N ASP A 160 12.34 -0.25 -12.43
CA ASP A 160 12.29 -1.52 -11.73
C ASP A 160 11.96 -1.34 -10.23
N MET A 161 12.55 -0.31 -9.59
CA MET A 161 12.24 0.01 -8.20
C MET A 161 10.78 0.44 -8.03
N LYS A 162 10.26 1.27 -8.94
CA LYS A 162 8.84 1.67 -8.93
C LYS A 162 7.91 0.48 -9.15
N ALA A 163 8.26 -0.44 -10.05
CA ALA A 163 7.50 -1.67 -10.27
C ALA A 163 7.47 -2.54 -9.00
N LEU A 164 8.59 -2.66 -8.29
CA LEU A 164 8.64 -3.34 -7.00
C LEU A 164 7.76 -2.66 -5.94
N VAL A 165 7.83 -1.33 -5.81
CA VAL A 165 6.99 -0.57 -4.87
C VAL A 165 5.50 -0.75 -5.18
N HIS A 166 5.13 -0.69 -6.47
CA HIS A 166 3.76 -0.92 -6.93
C HIS A 166 3.27 -2.34 -6.59
N TYR A 167 4.08 -3.35 -6.89
CA TYR A 167 3.76 -4.74 -6.55
C TYR A 167 3.53 -4.92 -5.05
N VAL A 168 4.44 -4.41 -4.22
CA VAL A 168 4.30 -4.46 -2.76
C VAL A 168 2.98 -3.81 -2.31
N ALA A 169 2.64 -2.64 -2.84
CA ALA A 169 1.41 -1.95 -2.48
C ALA A 169 0.16 -2.77 -2.89
N SER A 170 0.16 -3.35 -4.08
CA SER A 170 -0.96 -4.15 -4.59
C SER A 170 -1.22 -5.41 -3.76
N VAL A 171 -0.15 -6.14 -3.40
CA VAL A 171 -0.26 -7.34 -2.56
C VAL A 171 -0.67 -6.95 -1.14
N TRP A 172 -0.13 -5.85 -0.61
CA TRP A 172 -0.47 -5.39 0.74
C TRP A 172 -1.92 -5.01 0.90
N ASP A 173 -2.51 -4.33 -0.08
CA ASP A 173 -3.92 -3.92 -0.05
C ASP A 173 -4.86 -5.12 -0.27
N SER A 174 -4.52 -6.07 -1.16
CA SER A 174 -5.34 -7.27 -1.38
C SER A 174 -5.45 -8.15 -0.14
N GLU A 175 -4.35 -8.35 0.58
CA GLU A 175 -4.37 -9.11 1.83
C GLU A 175 -5.08 -8.37 2.97
N THR A 176 -5.02 -7.02 2.99
CA THR A 176 -5.76 -6.23 3.98
C THR A 176 -7.26 -6.30 3.74
N GLU A 177 -7.72 -6.40 2.51
CA GLU A 177 -9.15 -6.56 2.20
C GLU A 177 -9.69 -7.93 2.63
N GLU A 178 -9.01 -9.03 2.31
CA GLU A 178 -9.41 -10.37 2.75
C GLU A 178 -9.33 -10.52 4.28
N SER A 179 -8.26 -10.02 4.91
CA SER A 179 -8.09 -10.05 6.36
C SER A 179 -9.10 -9.14 7.07
N SER A 180 -9.44 -7.97 6.51
CA SER A 180 -10.41 -7.06 7.10
C SER A 180 -11.84 -7.57 6.96
N GLN A 181 -12.20 -8.20 5.85
CA GLN A 181 -13.49 -8.83 5.66
C GLN A 181 -13.68 -10.00 6.63
N SER A 182 -12.68 -10.86 6.77
CA SER A 182 -12.68 -11.95 7.76
C SER A 182 -12.79 -11.43 9.20
N THR A 183 -12.10 -10.34 9.54
CA THR A 183 -12.17 -9.71 10.87
C THR A 183 -13.56 -9.13 11.15
N VAL A 184 -14.18 -8.47 10.17
CA VAL A 184 -15.56 -7.94 10.32
C VAL A 184 -16.58 -9.06 10.46
N GLU A 185 -16.41 -10.17 9.76
CA GLU A 185 -17.25 -11.37 9.91
C GLU A 185 -17.14 -11.95 11.33
N ILE A 186 -15.93 -12.01 11.90
CA ILE A 186 -15.73 -12.44 13.29
C ILE A 186 -16.43 -11.49 14.28
N ILE A 187 -16.34 -10.17 14.08
CA ILE A 187 -17.03 -9.18 14.90
C ILE A 187 -18.54 -9.37 14.81
N MET A 188 -19.09 -9.57 13.60
CA MET A 188 -20.52 -9.81 13.38
C MET A 188 -21.00 -11.10 14.06
N ALA A 189 -20.24 -12.19 13.95
CA ALA A 189 -20.52 -13.45 14.60
C ALA A 189 -20.52 -13.30 16.12
N TYR A 190 -19.51 -12.63 16.68
CA TYR A 190 -19.43 -12.36 18.12
C TYR A 190 -20.62 -11.54 18.62
N ILE A 191 -21.05 -10.51 17.86
CA ILE A 191 -22.24 -9.71 18.21
C ILE A 191 -23.50 -10.60 18.22
N ALA A 192 -23.67 -11.46 17.20
CA ALA A 192 -24.84 -12.35 17.10
C ALA A 192 -24.92 -13.34 18.27
N GLU A 193 -23.78 -13.86 18.72
CA GLU A 193 -23.72 -14.81 19.83
C GLU A 193 -23.93 -14.15 21.22
N HIS A 194 -23.68 -12.84 21.34
CA HIS A 194 -23.67 -12.15 22.63
C HIS A 194 -24.69 -11.01 22.72
N LEU A 195 -25.80 -11.06 21.95
CA LEU A 195 -26.83 -10.03 21.93
C LEU A 195 -27.49 -9.78 23.29
N GLU A 196 -27.48 -10.75 24.17
CA GLU A 196 -28.01 -10.63 25.55
C GLU A 196 -27.14 -9.78 26.47
N ASN A 197 -25.89 -9.53 26.08
CA ASN A 197 -24.92 -8.78 26.89
C ASN A 197 -24.86 -7.29 26.51
N GLU A 198 -24.29 -6.49 27.40
CA GLU A 198 -23.88 -5.12 27.07
C GLU A 198 -22.59 -5.18 26.25
N LEU A 199 -22.70 -5.15 24.92
CA LEU A 199 -21.57 -5.21 24.03
C LEU A 199 -20.81 -3.87 24.01
N ARG A 200 -19.64 -3.84 24.62
CA ARG A 200 -18.77 -2.68 24.63
C ARG A 200 -17.73 -2.76 23.52
N ARG A 201 -17.37 -1.59 23.00
CA ARG A 201 -16.39 -1.47 21.90
C ARG A 201 -15.03 -2.08 22.27
N GLU A 202 -14.63 -1.94 23.52
CA GLU A 202 -13.39 -2.45 24.09
C GLU A 202 -13.38 -3.99 24.09
N GLU A 203 -14.47 -4.63 24.49
CA GLU A 203 -14.62 -6.09 24.51
C GLU A 203 -14.57 -6.69 23.09
N LEU A 204 -15.26 -6.04 22.14
CA LEU A 204 -15.23 -6.48 20.75
C LEU A 204 -13.84 -6.33 20.13
N ALA A 205 -13.12 -5.26 20.47
CA ALA A 205 -11.76 -5.03 20.00
C ALA A 205 -10.76 -6.05 20.58
N GLU A 206 -10.94 -6.44 21.85
CA GLU A 206 -10.15 -7.47 22.50
C GLU A 206 -10.38 -8.84 21.84
N ALA A 207 -11.63 -9.19 21.51
CA ALA A 207 -11.97 -10.44 20.85
C ALA A 207 -11.30 -10.62 19.48
N VAL A 208 -10.99 -9.52 18.77
CA VAL A 208 -10.30 -9.54 17.47
C VAL A 208 -8.86 -9.01 17.55
N HIS A 209 -8.32 -8.81 18.75
CA HIS A 209 -6.96 -8.30 19.00
C HIS A 209 -6.63 -6.98 18.29
N LEU A 210 -7.62 -6.07 18.15
CA LEU A 210 -7.47 -4.78 17.52
C LEU A 210 -7.59 -3.62 18.50
N ASN A 211 -7.04 -2.46 18.10
CA ASN A 211 -7.34 -1.22 18.79
C ASN A 211 -8.82 -0.82 18.58
N PRO A 212 -9.58 -0.39 19.63
CA PRO A 212 -11.00 -0.06 19.51
C PRO A 212 -11.33 1.00 18.46
N ASP A 213 -10.48 2.03 18.29
CA ASP A 213 -10.70 3.08 17.29
C ASP A 213 -10.44 2.59 15.86
N TYR A 214 -9.45 1.73 15.69
CA TYR A 214 -9.17 1.10 14.40
C TYR A 214 -10.31 0.14 14.02
N MET A 215 -10.71 -0.76 14.92
CA MET A 215 -11.82 -1.69 14.70
C MET A 215 -13.12 -0.97 14.31
N ALA A 216 -13.48 0.12 14.99
CA ALA A 216 -14.69 0.87 14.67
C ALA A 216 -14.64 1.53 13.28
N ARG A 217 -13.47 2.03 12.86
CA ARG A 217 -13.26 2.57 11.50
C ARG A 217 -13.30 1.48 10.44
N LEU A 218 -12.66 0.35 10.70
CA LEU A 218 -12.65 -0.82 9.82
C LEU A 218 -14.09 -1.31 9.61
N PHE A 219 -14.83 -1.54 10.69
CA PHE A 219 -16.22 -1.99 10.63
C PHE A 219 -17.09 -1.04 9.80
N LYS A 220 -16.94 0.28 10.01
CA LYS A 220 -17.69 1.27 9.24
C LYS A 220 -17.27 1.30 7.75
N LYS A 221 -15.99 1.11 7.44
CA LYS A 221 -15.50 1.06 6.06
C LYS A 221 -16.11 -0.12 5.31
N GLU A 222 -16.09 -1.30 5.91
CA GLU A 222 -16.52 -2.56 5.27
C GLU A 222 -18.05 -2.71 5.22
N THR A 223 -18.75 -2.26 6.28
CA THR A 223 -20.22 -2.43 6.38
C THR A 223 -21.01 -1.19 5.98
N GLY A 224 -20.37 -0.05 5.84
CA GLY A 224 -21.02 1.24 5.65
C GLY A 224 -21.72 1.79 6.90
N MET A 225 -21.78 1.04 8.01
CA MET A 225 -22.56 1.34 9.21
C MET A 225 -21.68 1.48 10.45
N ASN A 226 -22.04 2.37 11.38
CA ASN A 226 -21.35 2.44 12.67
C ASN A 226 -21.62 1.19 13.50
N LEU A 227 -20.63 0.71 14.22
CA LEU A 227 -20.71 -0.48 15.07
C LEU A 227 -21.88 -0.43 16.05
N LYS A 228 -22.11 0.73 16.70
CA LYS A 228 -23.23 0.93 17.64
C LYS A 228 -24.60 0.78 16.97
N ASP A 229 -24.74 1.34 15.77
CA ASP A 229 -26.00 1.27 15.03
C ASP A 229 -26.26 -0.17 14.57
N TYR A 230 -25.23 -0.89 14.16
CA TYR A 230 -25.32 -2.31 13.81
C TYR A 230 -25.76 -3.17 15.01
N ILE A 231 -25.16 -2.99 16.19
CA ILE A 231 -25.57 -3.72 17.41
C ILE A 231 -27.03 -3.45 17.73
N ILE A 232 -27.48 -2.19 17.66
CA ILE A 232 -28.88 -1.84 17.91
C ILE A 232 -29.77 -2.54 16.89
N GLN A 233 -29.41 -2.52 15.61
CA GLN A 233 -30.15 -3.19 14.55
C GLN A 233 -30.31 -4.68 14.84
N GLN A 234 -29.22 -5.39 15.16
CA GLN A 234 -29.27 -6.83 15.46
C GLN A 234 -30.18 -7.12 16.67
N LYS A 235 -30.06 -6.34 17.75
CA LYS A 235 -30.92 -6.45 18.94
C LYS A 235 -32.40 -6.24 18.61
N MET A 236 -32.72 -5.28 17.74
CA MET A 236 -34.11 -5.01 17.33
C MET A 236 -34.67 -6.11 16.42
N GLN A 237 -33.86 -6.64 15.51
CA GLN A 237 -34.26 -7.76 14.63
C GLN A 237 -34.55 -9.04 15.45
N GLU A 238 -33.68 -9.37 16.39
CA GLU A 238 -33.89 -10.51 17.29
C GLU A 238 -35.12 -10.31 18.16
N ALA A 239 -35.34 -9.11 18.71
CA ALA A 239 -36.53 -8.78 19.49
C ALA A 239 -37.80 -8.93 18.64
N GLN A 240 -37.81 -8.48 17.38
CA GLN A 240 -38.93 -8.62 16.48
C GLN A 240 -39.23 -10.11 16.20
N SER A 241 -38.22 -10.89 15.90
CA SER A 241 -38.34 -12.33 15.72
C SER A 241 -39.02 -12.98 16.93
N LEU A 242 -38.53 -12.70 18.14
CA LEU A 242 -39.10 -13.25 19.37
C LEU A 242 -40.52 -12.78 19.67
N LEU A 243 -40.86 -11.53 19.32
CA LEU A 243 -42.21 -10.98 19.47
C LEU A 243 -43.22 -11.68 18.55
N CYS A 244 -42.81 -12.00 17.33
CA CYS A 244 -43.66 -12.63 16.32
C CYS A 244 -43.76 -14.15 16.45
N THR A 245 -42.70 -14.81 16.95
CA THR A 245 -42.60 -16.28 16.99
C THR A 245 -42.87 -16.91 18.34
N THR A 246 -42.90 -16.12 19.42
CA THR A 246 -43.04 -16.65 20.79
C THR A 246 -44.07 -15.91 21.61
N ASN A 247 -44.58 -16.57 22.64
CA ASN A 247 -45.46 -15.98 23.66
C ASN A 247 -44.72 -15.46 24.90
N LEU A 248 -43.39 -15.25 24.81
CA LEU A 248 -42.60 -14.75 25.92
C LEU A 248 -43.06 -13.36 26.37
N PRO A 249 -43.09 -13.07 27.68
CA PRO A 249 -43.34 -11.71 28.14
C PRO A 249 -42.39 -10.70 27.49
N ILE A 250 -42.94 -9.54 27.08
CA ILE A 250 -42.14 -8.53 26.38
C ILE A 250 -40.94 -8.06 27.24
N SER A 251 -41.13 -8.01 28.56
CA SER A 251 -40.02 -7.71 29.51
C SER A 251 -38.89 -8.75 29.44
N LEU A 252 -39.23 -10.03 29.26
CA LEU A 252 -38.25 -11.10 29.11
C LEU A 252 -37.54 -11.02 27.75
N ILE A 253 -38.29 -10.65 26.69
CA ILE A 253 -37.63 -10.38 25.37
C ILE A 253 -36.66 -9.22 25.47
N ALA A 254 -37.03 -8.11 26.14
CA ALA A 254 -36.12 -6.99 26.37
C ALA A 254 -34.84 -7.44 27.07
N ALA A 255 -34.95 -8.28 28.13
CA ALA A 255 -33.80 -8.82 28.82
C ALA A 255 -32.93 -9.74 27.92
N LYS A 256 -33.56 -10.61 27.11
CA LYS A 256 -32.86 -11.50 26.16
C LYS A 256 -32.04 -10.77 25.10
N VAL A 257 -32.46 -9.57 24.73
CA VAL A 257 -31.70 -8.71 23.80
C VAL A 257 -30.83 -7.69 24.51
N GLY A 258 -30.54 -7.92 25.80
CA GLY A 258 -29.56 -7.14 26.57
C GLY A 258 -30.04 -5.77 27.01
N TYR A 259 -31.34 -5.54 27.18
CA TYR A 259 -31.89 -4.32 27.77
C TYR A 259 -32.25 -4.55 29.24
N THR A 260 -31.55 -3.90 30.13
CA THR A 260 -31.84 -3.94 31.58
C THR A 260 -33.06 -3.08 31.95
N ASN A 261 -33.42 -2.11 31.11
CA ASN A 261 -34.55 -1.20 31.33
C ASN A 261 -35.56 -1.33 30.20
N PHE A 262 -36.77 -1.76 30.56
CA PHE A 262 -37.88 -1.95 29.62
C PHE A 262 -38.34 -0.65 28.93
N GLY A 263 -38.28 0.48 29.61
CA GLY A 263 -38.65 1.78 29.01
C GLY A 263 -37.66 2.17 27.89
N HIS A 264 -36.38 1.93 28.11
CA HIS A 264 -35.36 2.11 27.07
C HIS A 264 -35.54 1.18 25.88
N PHE A 265 -35.85 -0.09 26.13
CA PHE A 265 -36.17 -1.06 25.08
C PHE A 265 -37.36 -0.57 24.23
N SER A 266 -38.50 -0.27 24.86
CA SER A 266 -39.73 0.16 24.16
C SER A 266 -39.49 1.41 23.32
N THR A 267 -38.70 2.38 23.85
CA THR A 267 -38.37 3.60 23.13
C THR A 267 -37.46 3.30 21.93
N SER A 268 -36.46 2.46 22.09
CA SER A 268 -35.56 2.07 21.03
C SER A 268 -36.28 1.29 19.94
N TYR A 269 -37.13 0.36 20.32
CA TYR A 269 -37.95 -0.45 19.40
C TYR A 269 -38.87 0.45 18.57
N LYS A 270 -39.64 1.34 19.22
CA LYS A 270 -40.51 2.30 18.54
C LYS A 270 -39.73 3.23 17.60
N LYS A 271 -38.54 3.66 18.01
CA LYS A 271 -37.69 4.48 17.14
C LYS A 271 -37.23 3.73 15.89
N PHE A 272 -36.99 2.42 16.01
CA PHE A 272 -36.47 1.61 14.92
C PHE A 272 -37.58 1.13 13.97
N TYR A 273 -38.72 0.62 14.50
CA TYR A 273 -39.82 0.04 13.71
C TYR A 273 -41.04 0.95 13.58
N HIS A 274 -41.06 2.13 14.20
CA HIS A 274 -42.18 3.05 14.25
C HIS A 274 -43.44 2.49 14.93
N LYS A 275 -43.33 1.32 15.60
CA LYS A 275 -44.39 0.62 16.35
C LYS A 275 -43.85 0.24 17.72
N THR A 276 -44.74 0.14 18.70
CA THR A 276 -44.37 -0.41 20.00
C THR A 276 -44.21 -1.94 19.97
N PRO A 277 -43.44 -2.56 20.87
CA PRO A 277 -43.39 -4.02 20.97
C PRO A 277 -44.76 -4.69 21.19
N GLN A 278 -45.69 -4.01 21.87
CA GLN A 278 -47.05 -4.48 22.07
C GLN A 278 -47.88 -4.46 20.80
N GLU A 279 -47.79 -3.39 20.00
CA GLU A 279 -48.45 -3.27 18.72
C GLU A 279 -47.94 -4.31 17.72
N GLU A 280 -46.60 -4.55 17.70
CA GLU A 280 -46.01 -5.59 16.85
C GLU A 280 -46.54 -6.98 17.18
N ARG A 281 -46.59 -7.34 18.46
CA ARG A 281 -47.16 -8.62 18.91
C ARG A 281 -48.61 -8.79 18.53
N SER A 282 -49.43 -7.73 18.73
CA SER A 282 -50.86 -7.78 18.38
C SER A 282 -51.10 -7.88 16.89
N ALA A 283 -50.16 -7.49 16.06
CA ALA A 283 -50.27 -7.61 14.62
C ALA A 283 -49.80 -8.99 14.08
N ALA A 284 -49.04 -9.75 14.88
CA ALA A 284 -48.48 -11.06 14.55
C ALA A 284 -49.39 -12.22 14.98
N LEU A 285 -50.35 -11.96 15.87
CA LEU A 285 -51.44 -12.89 16.35
C LEU A 285 -52.68 -12.70 15.50
#